data_fab96b881872d07064ac8dc9c7d6cbcb
#
_entry.id   fab96b881872d07064ac8dc9c7d6cbcb
#
_cell.length_a   1.000
_cell.length_b   1.000
_cell.length_c   1.000
_cell.angle_alpha   90.00
_cell.angle_beta   90.00
_cell.angle_gamma   90.00
#
_symmetry.space_group_name_H-M   'P 1'
#
loop_
_entity.id
_entity.type
_entity.pdbx_description
1 polymer ?
#
loop_
_entity_poly.entity_id
_entity_poly.type
_entity_poly.pdbx_seq_one_letter_code
_entity_poly.pdbx_strand_id
1 'polypeptide(L)'
;MIFDLTKELMKKQITYLMIALFATIAVCNAAPPDKAAMEGKDKAAWQAFKDKNEAGFKSVVDKDFRGVYDEGIVNLQQELDSMKKWDMKSFEISGYDMFSDEKDVVVATYKVKLEGTYDGKDMSGTYNAGTVWKQENGKWMAIFHTNIKPAAGQ
;
A
#
# COMPACT_ATOMS: atom_id res chain seq x y z
N MET A 1 -23.31 19.90 -58.22
CA MET A 1 -22.50 18.69 -58.08
C MET A 1 -21.35 18.81 -57.08
N ILE A 2 -20.79 19.98 -56.82
CA ILE A 2 -19.69 20.17 -55.83
C ILE A 2 -20.23 20.27 -54.38
N PHE A 3 -21.43 20.81 -54.16
CA PHE A 3 -22.04 20.96 -52.82
C PHE A 3 -22.48 19.63 -52.18
N ASP A 4 -22.67 18.58 -52.95
CA ASP A 4 -23.12 17.29 -52.42
C ASP A 4 -21.95 16.44 -51.93
N LEU A 5 -20.77 16.57 -52.54
CA LEU A 5 -19.55 15.88 -52.12
C LEU A 5 -19.03 16.36 -50.78
N THR A 6 -19.15 17.66 -50.48
CA THR A 6 -18.70 18.24 -49.23
C THR A 6 -19.57 17.82 -48.03
N LYS A 7 -20.88 17.65 -48.24
CA LYS A 7 -21.80 17.16 -47.20
C LYS A 7 -21.56 15.68 -46.88
N GLU A 8 -21.25 14.86 -47.86
CA GLU A 8 -20.94 13.45 -47.65
C GLU A 8 -19.57 13.25 -46.97
N LEU A 9 -18.57 14.07 -47.32
CA LEU A 9 -17.27 14.06 -46.64
C LEU A 9 -17.37 14.51 -45.17
N MET A 10 -18.14 15.55 -44.86
CA MET A 10 -18.36 16.00 -43.48
C MET A 10 -19.13 14.94 -42.65
N LYS A 11 -20.14 14.28 -43.23
CA LYS A 11 -20.83 13.19 -42.50
C LYS A 11 -19.90 12.04 -42.18
N LYS A 12 -19.03 11.62 -43.08
CA LYS A 12 -18.02 10.58 -42.83
C LYS A 12 -17.02 10.98 -41.79
N GLN A 13 -16.52 12.22 -41.80
CA GLN A 13 -15.59 12.72 -40.79
C GLN A 13 -16.21 12.78 -39.40
N ILE A 14 -17.47 13.22 -39.26
CA ILE A 14 -18.19 13.23 -37.99
C ILE A 14 -18.43 11.82 -37.50
N THR A 15 -18.72 10.86 -38.35
CA THR A 15 -18.92 9.45 -37.98
C THR A 15 -17.62 8.82 -37.48
N TYR A 16 -16.47 9.09 -38.10
CA TYR A 16 -15.16 8.63 -37.62
C TYR A 16 -14.74 9.29 -36.33
N LEU A 17 -15.05 10.58 -36.11
CA LEU A 17 -14.77 11.30 -34.86
C LEU A 17 -15.59 10.75 -33.69
N MET A 18 -16.86 10.40 -33.93
CA MET A 18 -17.74 9.78 -32.92
C MET A 18 -17.28 8.36 -32.54
N ILE A 19 -16.81 7.57 -33.50
CA ILE A 19 -16.29 6.21 -33.25
C ILE A 19 -14.98 6.28 -32.47
N ALA A 20 -14.12 7.27 -32.72
CA ALA A 20 -12.88 7.46 -31.95
C ALA A 20 -13.12 7.89 -30.49
N LEU A 21 -14.22 8.58 -30.20
CA LEU A 21 -14.55 9.04 -28.85
C LEU A 21 -15.12 7.93 -27.96
N PHE A 22 -15.66 6.84 -28.52
CA PHE A 22 -16.15 5.68 -27.76
C PHE A 22 -15.08 4.61 -27.46
N ALA A 23 -13.88 4.74 -28.01
CA ALA A 23 -12.83 3.72 -27.87
C ALA A 23 -11.92 3.90 -26.65
N THR A 24 -12.17 4.88 -25.77
CA THR A 24 -11.26 5.18 -24.64
C THR A 24 -11.89 5.11 -23.25
N ILE A 25 -13.05 4.48 -23.10
CA ILE A 25 -13.45 4.03 -21.76
C ILE A 25 -13.02 2.56 -21.61
N ALA A 26 -11.73 2.32 -21.64
CA ALA A 26 -11.19 1.18 -20.96
C ALA A 26 -11.41 1.44 -19.46
N VAL A 27 -12.55 1.01 -18.94
CA VAL A 27 -12.71 0.80 -17.51
C VAL A 27 -11.64 -0.25 -17.18
N CYS A 28 -10.47 0.21 -16.75
CA CYS A 28 -9.53 -0.66 -16.07
C CYS A 28 -10.26 -1.14 -14.82
N ASN A 29 -11.01 -2.24 -14.94
CA ASN A 29 -11.31 -3.07 -13.79
C ASN A 29 -9.96 -3.58 -13.33
N ALA A 30 -9.35 -2.84 -12.39
CA ALA A 30 -8.21 -3.35 -11.68
C ALA A 30 -8.65 -4.68 -11.06
N ALA A 31 -7.99 -5.77 -11.44
CA ALA A 31 -8.18 -7.04 -10.76
C ALA A 31 -8.00 -6.82 -9.25
N PRO A 32 -8.73 -7.57 -8.41
CA PRO A 32 -8.52 -7.50 -6.97
C PRO A 32 -7.02 -7.69 -6.68
N PRO A 33 -6.48 -6.98 -5.69
CA PRO A 33 -5.06 -7.05 -5.42
C PRO A 33 -4.65 -8.49 -5.09
N ASP A 34 -3.58 -8.96 -5.72
CA ASP A 34 -3.03 -10.28 -5.46
C ASP A 34 -2.39 -10.33 -4.05
N LYS A 35 -2.69 -11.40 -3.30
CA LYS A 35 -2.21 -11.60 -1.94
C LYS A 35 -0.68 -11.56 -1.85
N ALA A 36 0.01 -12.22 -2.78
CA ALA A 36 1.47 -12.26 -2.79
C ALA A 36 2.07 -10.86 -3.09
N ALA A 37 1.41 -10.08 -3.96
CA ALA A 37 1.83 -8.72 -4.24
C ALA A 37 1.66 -7.80 -3.01
N MET A 38 0.57 -7.96 -2.25
CA MET A 38 0.34 -7.17 -1.04
C MET A 38 1.29 -7.58 0.09
N GLU A 39 1.52 -8.89 0.31
CA GLU A 39 2.53 -9.37 1.24
C GLU A 39 3.94 -8.86 0.89
N GLY A 40 4.26 -8.79 -0.41
CA GLY A 40 5.50 -8.19 -0.91
C GLY A 40 5.64 -6.71 -0.53
N LYS A 41 4.53 -5.95 -0.50
CA LYS A 41 4.54 -4.54 -0.07
C LYS A 41 4.75 -4.40 1.43
N ASP A 42 4.11 -5.23 2.26
CA ASP A 42 4.37 -5.26 3.70
C ASP A 42 5.84 -5.61 3.98
N LYS A 43 6.40 -6.63 3.30
CA LYS A 43 7.83 -6.97 3.39
C LYS A 43 8.73 -5.80 2.98
N ALA A 44 8.37 -5.05 1.92
CA ALA A 44 9.14 -3.90 1.48
C ALA A 44 9.12 -2.76 2.52
N ALA A 45 7.97 -2.51 3.16
CA ALA A 45 7.86 -1.53 4.24
C ALA A 45 8.73 -1.93 5.45
N TRP A 46 8.64 -3.18 5.91
CA TRP A 46 9.47 -3.73 6.99
C TRP A 46 10.96 -3.68 6.65
N GLN A 47 11.34 -4.01 5.41
CA GLN A 47 12.73 -3.96 4.98
C GLN A 47 13.26 -2.53 4.97
N ALA A 48 12.48 -1.58 4.42
CA ALA A 48 12.86 -0.17 4.41
C ALA A 48 13.01 0.39 5.84
N PHE A 49 12.11 -0.03 6.76
CA PHE A 49 12.19 0.33 8.16
C PHE A 49 13.46 -0.24 8.82
N LYS A 50 13.73 -1.54 8.63
CA LYS A 50 14.93 -2.20 9.14
C LYS A 50 16.22 -1.54 8.66
N ASP A 51 16.27 -1.18 7.38
CA ASP A 51 17.47 -0.60 6.75
C ASP A 51 17.59 0.92 7.01
N LYS A 52 16.64 1.50 7.77
CA LYS A 52 16.54 2.95 8.00
C LYS A 52 16.47 3.76 6.70
N ASN A 53 15.88 3.16 5.67
CA ASN A 53 15.70 3.77 4.37
C ASN A 53 14.43 4.62 4.33
N GLU A 54 14.51 5.87 4.79
CA GLU A 54 13.37 6.80 4.81
C GLU A 54 12.72 6.99 3.43
N ALA A 55 13.51 7.05 2.37
CA ALA A 55 12.98 7.23 1.01
C ALA A 55 12.20 5.98 0.56
N GLY A 56 12.74 4.79 0.82
CA GLY A 56 12.07 3.52 0.57
C GLY A 56 10.77 3.40 1.36
N PHE A 57 10.78 3.74 2.64
CA PHE A 57 9.59 3.72 3.50
C PHE A 57 8.51 4.67 2.99
N LYS A 58 8.85 5.94 2.72
CA LYS A 58 7.94 6.95 2.12
C LYS A 58 7.41 6.53 0.74
N SER A 59 8.09 5.63 0.05
CA SER A 59 7.63 5.15 -1.26
C SER A 59 6.43 4.19 -1.17
N VAL A 60 6.18 3.60 -0.01
CA VAL A 60 5.11 2.62 0.24
C VAL A 60 4.16 3.02 1.36
N VAL A 61 4.48 4.06 2.14
CA VAL A 61 3.65 4.57 3.25
C VAL A 61 3.14 5.96 2.91
N ASP A 62 1.85 6.19 3.12
CA ASP A 62 1.18 7.44 2.79
C ASP A 62 1.60 8.60 3.71
N LYS A 63 1.52 9.82 3.19
CA LYS A 63 1.81 11.05 3.95
C LYS A 63 0.90 11.26 5.17
N ASP A 64 -0.33 10.77 5.07
CA ASP A 64 -1.35 10.87 6.13
C ASP A 64 -1.42 9.60 7.00
N PHE A 65 -0.39 8.75 6.93
CA PHE A 65 -0.25 7.51 7.70
C PHE A 65 -0.50 7.69 9.20
N ARG A 66 -1.09 6.65 9.81
CA ARG A 66 -1.20 6.50 11.26
C ARG A 66 -0.72 5.10 11.68
N GLY A 67 0.15 5.09 12.69
CA GLY A 67 0.52 3.88 13.41
C GLY A 67 -0.13 3.87 14.80
N VAL A 68 -0.54 2.67 15.26
CA VAL A 68 -1.04 2.47 16.64
C VAL A 68 -0.26 1.33 17.26
N TYR A 69 0.43 1.63 18.35
CA TYR A 69 1.33 0.72 19.07
C TYR A 69 1.06 0.78 20.56
N ASP A 70 1.69 -0.09 21.34
CA ASP A 70 1.56 -0.09 22.80
C ASP A 70 1.99 1.26 23.41
N GLU A 71 2.93 1.96 22.76
CA GLU A 71 3.45 3.25 23.21
C GLU A 71 2.54 4.44 22.81
N GLY A 72 1.60 4.23 21.90
CA GLY A 72 0.65 5.27 21.46
C GLY A 72 0.39 5.36 19.97
N ILE A 73 -0.11 6.53 19.58
CA ILE A 73 -0.48 6.83 18.19
C ILE A 73 0.58 7.73 17.56
N VAL A 74 1.04 7.38 16.36
CA VAL A 74 2.08 8.11 15.64
C VAL A 74 1.62 8.48 14.22
N ASN A 75 2.14 9.59 13.71
CA ASN A 75 2.07 9.95 12.29
C ASN A 75 3.35 9.52 11.55
N LEU A 76 3.40 9.73 10.24
CA LEU A 76 4.55 9.35 9.41
C LEU A 76 5.88 9.94 9.93
N GLN A 77 5.92 11.22 10.35
CA GLN A 77 7.16 11.83 10.82
C GLN A 77 7.64 11.19 12.12
N GLN A 78 6.71 10.93 13.05
CA GLN A 78 7.04 10.26 14.32
C GLN A 78 7.49 8.80 14.07
N GLU A 79 6.92 8.12 13.07
CA GLU A 79 7.35 6.79 12.66
C GLU A 79 8.79 6.79 12.10
N LEU A 80 9.13 7.77 11.28
CA LEU A 80 10.49 7.94 10.76
C LEU A 80 11.51 8.29 11.88
N ASP A 81 11.09 9.05 12.88
CA ASP A 81 11.94 9.35 14.03
C ASP A 81 12.10 8.12 14.94
N SER A 82 11.07 7.30 15.05
CA SER A 82 11.12 5.99 15.72
C SER A 82 12.08 5.03 14.99
N MET A 83 12.02 4.96 13.66
CA MET A 83 12.91 4.15 12.83
C MET A 83 14.41 4.39 13.17
N LYS A 84 14.81 5.61 13.45
CA LYS A 84 16.21 5.96 13.79
C LYS A 84 16.68 5.31 15.08
N LYS A 85 15.76 5.07 16.03
CA LYS A 85 16.03 4.49 17.34
C LYS A 85 16.05 2.96 17.35
N TRP A 86 15.47 2.34 16.30
CA TRP A 86 15.49 0.90 16.14
C TRP A 86 16.86 0.39 15.68
N ASP A 87 17.29 -0.72 16.25
CA ASP A 87 18.35 -1.57 15.72
C ASP A 87 17.78 -2.96 15.45
N MET A 88 17.03 -3.05 14.33
CA MET A 88 16.37 -4.28 13.90
C MET A 88 17.37 -5.18 13.16
N LYS A 89 17.57 -6.38 13.63
CA LYS A 89 18.49 -7.37 13.03
C LYS A 89 17.78 -8.20 11.98
N SER A 90 16.58 -8.66 12.28
CA SER A 90 15.79 -9.47 11.38
C SER A 90 14.31 -9.27 11.59
N PHE A 91 13.52 -9.60 10.57
CA PHE A 91 12.08 -9.79 10.68
C PHE A 91 11.63 -10.95 9.77
N GLU A 92 10.54 -11.61 10.17
CA GLU A 92 9.91 -12.67 9.39
C GLU A 92 8.38 -12.52 9.47
N ILE A 93 7.72 -12.45 8.32
CA ILE A 93 6.25 -12.40 8.22
C ILE A 93 5.72 -13.82 8.04
N SER A 94 4.67 -14.16 8.78
CA SER A 94 3.98 -15.45 8.68
C SER A 94 2.48 -15.31 8.88
N GLY A 95 1.72 -16.28 8.38
CA GLY A 95 0.27 -16.30 8.52
C GLY A 95 -0.41 -15.09 7.87
N TYR A 96 0.18 -14.57 6.78
CA TYR A 96 -0.37 -13.43 6.05
C TYR A 96 -1.75 -13.75 5.52
N ASP A 97 -2.72 -12.91 5.83
CA ASP A 97 -4.06 -12.95 5.29
C ASP A 97 -4.54 -11.55 4.92
N MET A 98 -5.47 -11.46 3.98
CA MET A 98 -5.99 -10.18 3.55
C MET A 98 -7.48 -10.26 3.23
N PHE A 99 -8.14 -9.14 3.46
CA PHE A 99 -9.53 -8.91 3.16
C PHE A 99 -9.68 -7.63 2.34
N SER A 100 -10.55 -7.64 1.34
CA SER A 100 -10.86 -6.49 0.50
C SER A 100 -12.29 -6.58 0.00
N ASP A 101 -13.16 -5.70 0.48
CA ASP A 101 -14.52 -5.49 -0.07
C ASP A 101 -14.55 -4.40 -1.13
N GLU A 102 -13.56 -3.50 -1.09
CA GLU A 102 -13.44 -2.37 -1.98
C GLU A 102 -12.26 -2.58 -2.94
N LYS A 103 -12.41 -2.17 -4.17
CA LYS A 103 -11.36 -2.35 -5.19
C LYS A 103 -10.05 -1.59 -4.89
N ASP A 104 -10.08 -0.60 -4.01
CA ASP A 104 -9.00 0.32 -3.69
C ASP A 104 -8.56 0.30 -2.23
N VAL A 105 -9.10 -0.62 -1.41
CA VAL A 105 -8.73 -0.81 0.00
C VAL A 105 -8.45 -2.28 0.28
N VAL A 106 -7.36 -2.56 0.99
CA VAL A 106 -7.02 -3.89 1.52
C VAL A 106 -6.70 -3.77 3.00
N VAL A 107 -7.26 -4.66 3.79
CA VAL A 107 -6.85 -4.90 5.17
C VAL A 107 -6.04 -6.18 5.21
N ALA A 108 -4.79 -6.09 5.60
CA ALA A 108 -3.89 -7.23 5.79
C ALA A 108 -3.68 -7.50 7.27
N THR A 109 -3.59 -8.77 7.63
CA THR A 109 -3.24 -9.22 8.98
C THR A 109 -2.18 -10.32 8.90
N TYR A 110 -1.24 -10.33 9.84
CA TYR A 110 -0.16 -11.29 9.86
C TYR A 110 0.53 -11.34 11.23
N LYS A 111 1.42 -12.30 11.39
CA LYS A 111 2.38 -12.30 12.49
C LYS A 111 3.73 -11.86 11.96
N VAL A 112 4.42 -11.01 12.72
CA VAL A 112 5.80 -10.65 12.46
C VAL A 112 6.67 -11.07 13.65
N LYS A 113 7.64 -11.93 13.41
CA LYS A 113 8.71 -12.21 14.35
C LYS A 113 9.86 -11.25 14.04
N LEU A 114 10.31 -10.53 15.02
CA LEU A 114 11.43 -9.61 14.88
C LEU A 114 12.50 -9.86 15.95
N GLU A 115 13.73 -9.52 15.62
CA GLU A 115 14.87 -9.49 16.51
C GLU A 115 15.51 -8.11 16.45
N GLY A 116 15.68 -7.48 17.60
CA GLY A 116 16.26 -6.15 17.67
C GLY A 116 15.98 -5.39 18.94
N THR A 117 16.50 -4.17 18.98
CA THR A 117 16.32 -3.27 20.13
C THR A 117 15.72 -1.95 19.69
N TYR A 118 14.98 -1.32 20.58
CA TYR A 118 14.50 0.06 20.45
C TYR A 118 15.10 0.89 21.59
N ASP A 119 15.89 1.89 21.22
CA ASP A 119 16.59 2.74 22.19
C ASP A 119 17.38 1.91 23.25
N GLY A 120 18.00 0.81 22.76
CA GLY A 120 18.77 -0.14 23.57
C GLY A 120 17.97 -1.18 24.35
N LYS A 121 16.64 -1.09 24.39
CA LYS A 121 15.76 -2.07 25.05
C LYS A 121 15.43 -3.20 24.08
N ASP A 122 15.57 -4.45 24.52
CA ASP A 122 15.20 -5.63 23.73
C ASP A 122 13.70 -5.64 23.43
N MET A 123 13.37 -5.67 22.12
CA MET A 123 12.02 -5.73 21.59
C MET A 123 11.78 -7.02 20.81
N SER A 124 12.69 -7.98 20.89
CA SER A 124 12.57 -9.24 20.17
C SER A 124 11.31 -9.99 20.58
N GLY A 125 10.69 -10.65 19.59
CA GLY A 125 9.48 -11.43 19.82
C GLY A 125 8.59 -11.54 18.60
N THR A 126 7.44 -12.18 18.80
CA THR A 126 6.39 -12.29 17.78
C THR A 126 5.24 -11.34 18.12
N TYR A 127 4.81 -10.57 17.12
CA TYR A 127 3.76 -9.58 17.21
C TYR A 127 2.61 -9.95 16.28
N ASN A 128 1.38 -9.63 16.69
CA ASN A 128 0.24 -9.59 15.78
C ASN A 128 0.25 -8.24 15.09
N ALA A 129 0.23 -8.23 13.77
CA ALA A 129 0.32 -7.03 12.96
C ALA A 129 -0.87 -6.89 12.02
N GLY A 130 -1.18 -5.65 11.65
CA GLY A 130 -2.17 -5.33 10.64
C GLY A 130 -1.79 -4.06 9.89
N THR A 131 -2.09 -4.06 8.59
CA THR A 131 -1.85 -2.92 7.70
C THR A 131 -3.10 -2.64 6.89
N VAL A 132 -3.51 -1.38 6.79
CA VAL A 132 -4.52 -0.95 5.81
C VAL A 132 -3.80 -0.29 4.65
N TRP A 133 -4.02 -0.85 3.47
CA TRP A 133 -3.52 -0.36 2.20
C TRP A 133 -4.64 0.32 1.44
N LYS A 134 -4.35 1.47 0.82
CA LYS A 134 -5.26 2.19 -0.07
C LYS A 134 -4.59 2.42 -1.41
N GLN A 135 -5.34 2.22 -2.49
CA GLN A 135 -4.86 2.52 -3.82
C GLN A 135 -5.27 3.93 -4.22
N GLU A 136 -4.30 4.77 -4.54
CA GLU A 136 -4.51 6.10 -5.10
C GLU A 136 -3.67 6.27 -6.36
N ASN A 137 -4.30 6.71 -7.45
CA ASN A 137 -3.63 6.89 -8.75
C ASN A 137 -2.87 5.64 -9.23
N GLY A 138 -3.44 4.45 -8.98
CA GLY A 138 -2.84 3.16 -9.35
C GLY A 138 -1.72 2.68 -8.43
N LYS A 139 -1.41 3.39 -7.35
CA LYS A 139 -0.36 3.05 -6.41
C LYS A 139 -0.95 2.67 -5.05
N TRP A 140 -0.57 1.51 -4.54
CA TRP A 140 -0.91 1.08 -3.19
C TRP A 140 0.00 1.70 -2.14
N MET A 141 -0.58 2.38 -1.15
CA MET A 141 0.12 3.04 -0.04
C MET A 141 -0.47 2.57 1.28
N ALA A 142 0.38 2.27 2.26
CA ALA A 142 -0.06 1.98 3.63
C ALA A 142 -0.56 3.27 4.29
N ILE A 143 -1.81 3.29 4.71
CA ILE A 143 -2.43 4.42 5.41
C ILE A 143 -2.51 4.18 6.92
N PHE A 144 -2.44 2.93 7.36
CA PHE A 144 -2.49 2.54 8.76
C PHE A 144 -1.63 1.30 8.99
N HIS A 145 -0.99 1.24 10.16
CA HIS A 145 -0.29 0.04 10.62
C HIS A 145 -0.42 -0.10 12.15
N THR A 146 -0.45 -1.35 12.59
CA THR A 146 -0.33 -1.70 14.00
C THR A 146 0.51 -2.97 14.16
N ASN A 147 1.25 -3.07 15.25
CA ASN A 147 1.79 -4.32 15.73
C ASN A 147 1.72 -4.34 17.27
N ILE A 148 1.22 -5.43 17.81
CA ILE A 148 0.95 -5.59 19.24
C ILE A 148 1.58 -6.90 19.69
N LYS A 149 2.38 -6.84 20.76
CA LYS A 149 2.93 -8.04 21.37
C LYS A 149 1.82 -8.77 22.15
N PRO A 150 1.54 -10.04 21.82
CA PRO A 150 0.55 -10.80 22.59
C PRO A 150 0.90 -10.83 24.08
N ALA A 151 -0.11 -10.78 24.94
CA ALA A 151 0.11 -10.99 26.36
C ALA A 151 0.69 -12.38 26.60
N ALA A 152 1.58 -12.49 27.60
CA ALA A 152 2.18 -13.77 27.95
C ALA A 152 1.07 -14.79 28.34
N GLY A 153 0.99 -15.91 27.63
CA GLY A 153 0.02 -16.99 27.92
C GLY A 153 -1.18 -17.08 26.97
N GLN A 154 -1.20 -16.33 25.87
CA GLN A 154 -2.18 -16.51 24.77
C GLN A 154 -1.55 -17.18 23.56
#